data_836ca11c456596dc7b9cd8b873b01909
#
_entry.id   836ca11c456596dc7b9cd8b873b01909
#
_cell.length_a   1.000
_cell.length_b   1.000
_cell.length_c   1.000
_cell.angle_alpha   90.00
_cell.angle_beta   90.00
_cell.angle_gamma   90.00
#
_symmetry.space_group_name_H-M   'P 1'
#
loop_
_entity.id
_entity.type
_entity.pdbx_description
1 polymer ?
#
loop_
_entity_poly.entity_id
_entity_poly.type
_entity_poly.pdbx_seq_one_letter_code
_entity_poly.pdbx_strand_id
1 'polypeptide(L)'
;MLIVGGLIGVALIFDYINGFHDAANSIATVVSTRVLSPGKAVIWAAFFNFVAAFTFGTAVARTVGSGMIDINTVTFSVIFGGLTGAIIWDLITWYFGLPTSSSHALVGGYAGAAVAKTGFAAVVTGGWTKTIIFIFLSPLIGMTAGLTLMIAIHWLFRWTPPSRVDRWFRRLQLISAAFFSLNHGANDAQKTMGIIAGVLYTAHYIDTFYIPFWVVLIAYTAISLGTLAGGWRIIHTMGSKITKLQPVGGFAAETGAAIALLVATQTGVPVSTTHAITGAIVGVGATRRVSAVRWGVAGQIVWAWIFTIPAAFTIAAAAYALLRISGAQ
;
A
#
# COMPACT_ATOMS: atom_id res chain seq x y z
N MET A 1 15.22 2.91 26.70
CA MET A 1 15.37 1.70 25.83
C MET A 1 14.07 0.95 25.63
N LEU A 2 13.34 0.53 26.68
CA LEU A 2 12.11 -0.28 26.54
C LEU A 2 11.02 0.41 25.71
N ILE A 3 10.76 1.70 25.89
CA ILE A 3 9.73 2.44 25.13
C ILE A 3 10.07 2.49 23.63
N VAL A 4 11.31 2.79 23.31
CA VAL A 4 11.78 2.85 21.90
C VAL A 4 11.65 1.48 21.24
N GLY A 5 12.12 0.42 21.91
CA GLY A 5 11.96 -0.95 21.42
C GLY A 5 10.49 -1.36 21.26
N GLY A 6 9.63 -0.96 22.20
CA GLY A 6 8.19 -1.20 22.10
C GLY A 6 7.54 -0.51 20.91
N LEU A 7 7.88 0.76 20.66
CA LEU A 7 7.35 1.51 19.51
C LEU A 7 7.84 0.96 18.17
N ILE A 8 9.11 0.56 18.08
CA ILE A 8 9.61 -0.13 16.90
C ILE A 8 8.84 -1.44 16.70
N GLY A 9 8.59 -2.20 17.77
CA GLY A 9 7.76 -3.39 17.71
C GLY A 9 6.35 -3.13 17.18
N VAL A 10 5.67 -2.07 17.66
CA VAL A 10 4.35 -1.67 17.15
C VAL A 10 4.40 -1.25 15.68
N ALA A 11 5.45 -0.53 15.26
CA ALA A 11 5.65 -0.16 13.86
C ALA A 11 5.85 -1.40 12.96
N LEU A 12 6.58 -2.41 13.42
CA LEU A 12 6.75 -3.67 12.71
C LEU A 12 5.46 -4.51 12.67
N ILE A 13 4.65 -4.48 13.75
CA ILE A 13 3.31 -5.08 13.75
C ILE A 13 2.42 -4.40 12.72
N PHE A 14 2.43 -3.07 12.64
CA PHE A 14 1.73 -2.34 11.57
C PHE A 14 2.21 -2.79 10.20
N ASP A 15 3.51 -2.89 9.96
CA ASP A 15 4.08 -3.28 8.68
C ASP A 15 3.72 -4.73 8.29
N TYR A 16 3.71 -5.64 9.28
CA TYR A 16 3.21 -6.99 9.08
C TYR A 16 1.72 -6.99 8.70
N ILE A 17 0.89 -6.19 9.39
CA ILE A 17 -0.54 -6.05 9.09
C ILE A 17 -0.73 -5.44 7.71
N ASN A 18 0.04 -4.40 7.34
CA ASN A 18 0.07 -3.84 6.01
C ASN A 18 0.40 -4.91 4.96
N GLY A 19 1.45 -5.72 5.20
CA GLY A 19 1.85 -6.80 4.30
C GLY A 19 0.75 -7.82 4.06
N PHE A 20 0.05 -8.27 5.11
CA PHE A 20 -1.02 -9.25 4.92
C PHE A 20 -2.32 -8.63 4.39
N HIS A 21 -2.66 -7.43 4.79
CA HIS A 21 -3.81 -6.68 4.27
C HIS A 21 -3.66 -6.44 2.76
N ASP A 22 -2.50 -5.94 2.36
CA ASP A 22 -2.19 -5.54 1.00
C ASP A 22 -1.59 -6.67 0.14
N ALA A 23 -1.42 -7.88 0.69
CA ALA A 23 -1.07 -9.07 -0.10
C ALA A 23 -1.99 -9.23 -1.33
N ALA A 24 -3.27 -8.87 -1.17
CA ALA A 24 -4.24 -8.90 -2.26
C ALA A 24 -3.82 -8.07 -3.48
N ASN A 25 -3.14 -6.95 -3.28
CA ASN A 25 -2.69 -6.08 -4.35
C ASN A 25 -1.69 -6.79 -5.27
N SER A 26 -0.82 -7.61 -4.67
CA SER A 26 0.24 -8.34 -5.38
C SER A 26 -0.23 -9.67 -5.97
N ILE A 27 -1.25 -10.33 -5.39
CA ILE A 27 -1.56 -11.71 -5.80
C ILE A 27 -2.99 -11.94 -6.30
N ALA A 28 -3.94 -11.02 -6.07
CA ALA A 28 -5.32 -11.24 -6.47
C ALA A 28 -5.48 -11.52 -7.97
N THR A 29 -4.72 -10.84 -8.80
CA THR A 29 -4.70 -11.01 -10.27
C THR A 29 -4.16 -12.37 -10.67
N VAL A 30 -2.95 -12.75 -10.19
CA VAL A 30 -2.27 -13.99 -10.57
C VAL A 30 -2.98 -15.24 -10.03
N VAL A 31 -3.67 -15.12 -8.89
CA VAL A 31 -4.51 -16.19 -8.31
C VAL A 31 -5.82 -16.31 -9.09
N SER A 32 -6.50 -15.18 -9.38
CA SER A 32 -7.79 -15.19 -10.10
C SER A 32 -7.67 -15.71 -11.53
N THR A 33 -6.53 -15.45 -12.19
CA THR A 33 -6.21 -15.98 -13.52
C THR A 33 -5.71 -17.43 -13.49
N ARG A 34 -5.51 -18.00 -12.30
CA ARG A 34 -4.99 -19.37 -12.08
C ARG A 34 -3.60 -19.58 -12.71
N VAL A 35 -2.77 -18.55 -12.72
CA VAL A 35 -1.35 -18.65 -13.15
C VAL A 35 -0.53 -19.24 -12.02
N LEU A 36 -0.77 -18.81 -10.76
CA LEU A 36 -0.22 -19.44 -9.57
C LEU A 36 -1.33 -19.92 -8.64
N SER A 37 -1.05 -21.01 -7.92
CA SER A 37 -1.87 -21.39 -6.76
C SER A 37 -1.69 -20.38 -5.62
N PRO A 38 -2.68 -20.21 -4.73
CA PRO A 38 -2.63 -19.22 -3.64
C PRO A 38 -1.34 -19.26 -2.82
N GLY A 39 -0.91 -20.44 -2.36
CA GLY A 39 0.32 -20.61 -1.58
C GLY A 39 1.59 -20.22 -2.35
N LYS A 40 1.68 -20.57 -3.66
CA LYS A 40 2.82 -20.16 -4.50
C LYS A 40 2.80 -18.65 -4.76
N ALA A 41 1.63 -18.03 -4.87
CA ALA A 41 1.48 -16.62 -5.14
C ALA A 41 1.98 -15.76 -3.96
N VAL A 42 1.65 -16.13 -2.70
CA VAL A 42 2.15 -15.40 -1.53
C VAL A 42 3.66 -15.52 -1.37
N ILE A 43 4.24 -16.71 -1.64
CA ILE A 43 5.70 -16.90 -1.61
C ILE A 43 6.37 -16.04 -2.68
N TRP A 44 5.83 -16.03 -3.90
CA TRP A 44 6.33 -15.23 -5.01
C TRP A 44 6.31 -13.73 -4.67
N ALA A 45 5.17 -13.23 -4.21
CA ALA A 45 5.02 -11.82 -3.85
C ALA A 45 5.92 -11.42 -2.66
N ALA A 46 5.96 -12.22 -1.60
CA ALA A 46 6.80 -11.94 -0.43
C ALA A 46 8.29 -11.91 -0.77
N PHE A 47 8.75 -12.82 -1.64
CA PHE A 47 10.13 -12.81 -2.12
C PHE A 47 10.48 -11.50 -2.83
N PHE A 48 9.64 -11.04 -3.78
CA PHE A 48 9.91 -9.80 -4.51
C PHE A 48 9.69 -8.55 -3.65
N ASN A 49 8.77 -8.57 -2.68
CA ASN A 49 8.69 -7.52 -1.67
C ASN A 49 10.00 -7.37 -0.89
N PHE A 50 10.62 -8.49 -0.49
CA PHE A 50 11.90 -8.47 0.23
C PHE A 50 13.06 -8.01 -0.66
N VAL A 51 13.12 -8.47 -1.91
CA VAL A 51 14.16 -8.08 -2.88
C VAL A 51 14.17 -6.57 -3.12
N ALA A 52 13.06 -5.88 -2.92
CA ALA A 52 12.97 -4.42 -3.03
C ALA A 52 13.91 -3.69 -2.08
N ALA A 53 14.34 -4.31 -0.95
CA ALA A 53 15.33 -3.76 -0.02
C ALA A 53 16.67 -3.38 -0.68
N PHE A 54 16.99 -4.04 -1.78
CA PHE A 54 18.28 -3.89 -2.46
C PHE A 54 18.19 -3.10 -3.77
N THR A 55 16.99 -2.63 -4.13
CA THR A 55 16.73 -2.04 -5.46
C THR A 55 16.30 -0.58 -5.42
N PHE A 56 15.72 -0.12 -4.31
CA PHE A 56 15.17 1.23 -4.19
C PHE A 56 15.82 2.02 -3.05
N GLY A 57 15.81 3.35 -3.18
CA GLY A 57 16.21 4.27 -2.12
C GLY A 57 15.13 4.43 -1.03
N THR A 58 15.25 5.49 -0.22
CA THR A 58 14.40 5.76 0.95
C THR A 58 13.62 7.08 0.83
N ALA A 59 13.26 7.50 -0.40
CA ALA A 59 12.61 8.79 -0.65
C ALA A 59 11.21 8.88 -0.01
N VAL A 60 10.42 7.81 -0.11
CA VAL A 60 9.08 7.74 0.51
C VAL A 60 9.20 7.74 2.04
N ALA A 61 10.21 7.06 2.60
CA ALA A 61 10.44 7.03 4.04
C ALA A 61 10.71 8.42 4.62
N ARG A 62 11.48 9.26 3.90
CA ARG A 62 11.72 10.66 4.29
C ARG A 62 10.42 11.47 4.27
N THR A 63 9.60 11.31 3.25
CA THR A 63 8.31 12.02 3.15
C THR A 63 7.39 11.67 4.30
N VAL A 64 7.25 10.40 4.65
CA VAL A 64 6.38 9.96 5.75
C VAL A 64 6.95 10.38 7.10
N GLY A 65 8.25 10.21 7.33
CA GLY A 65 8.87 10.44 8.62
C GLY A 65 9.03 11.91 9.01
N SER A 66 9.27 12.80 8.04
CA SER A 66 9.54 14.23 8.32
C SER A 66 8.84 15.22 7.37
N GLY A 67 8.16 14.73 6.34
CA GLY A 67 7.56 15.59 5.30
C GLY A 67 6.05 15.76 5.41
N MET A 68 5.35 15.03 6.28
CA MET A 68 3.89 15.09 6.42
C MET A 68 3.45 15.72 7.74
N ILE A 69 4.19 15.48 8.81
CA ILE A 69 3.98 16.08 10.14
C ILE A 69 5.26 16.78 10.55
N ASP A 70 5.14 17.94 11.17
CA ASP A 70 6.29 18.65 11.73
C ASP A 70 6.99 17.76 12.75
N ILE A 71 8.22 17.35 12.41
CA ILE A 71 9.02 16.43 13.22
C ILE A 71 9.21 16.91 14.67
N ASN A 72 9.19 18.22 14.91
CA ASN A 72 9.31 18.79 16.24
C ASN A 72 8.05 18.58 17.11
N THR A 73 6.91 18.30 16.48
CA THR A 73 5.66 17.98 17.19
C THR A 73 5.52 16.48 17.51
N VAL A 74 6.36 15.66 16.89
CA VAL A 74 6.32 14.20 17.00
C VAL A 74 6.85 13.77 18.36
N THR A 75 6.05 12.98 19.09
CA THR A 75 6.42 12.33 20.35
C THR A 75 6.08 10.86 20.30
N PHE A 76 6.55 10.09 21.27
CA PHE A 76 6.23 8.67 21.38
C PHE A 76 4.73 8.39 21.41
N SER A 77 3.97 9.24 22.14
CA SER A 77 2.51 9.13 22.21
C SER A 77 1.82 9.45 20.88
N VAL A 78 2.36 10.38 20.07
CA VAL A 78 1.86 10.68 18.71
C VAL A 78 2.10 9.48 17.79
N ILE A 79 3.29 8.91 17.83
CA ILE A 79 3.62 7.73 17.00
C ILE A 79 2.75 6.54 17.40
N PHE A 80 2.63 6.25 18.68
CA PHE A 80 1.79 5.15 19.18
C PHE A 80 0.32 5.33 18.81
N GLY A 81 -0.23 6.53 19.02
CA GLY A 81 -1.62 6.84 18.66
C GLY A 81 -1.86 6.69 17.17
N GLY A 82 -0.94 7.21 16.35
CA GLY A 82 -1.02 7.11 14.90
C GLY A 82 -1.00 5.66 14.39
N LEU A 83 -0.06 4.85 14.87
CA LEU A 83 0.03 3.43 14.54
C LEU A 83 -1.20 2.66 15.03
N THR A 84 -1.69 2.95 16.24
CA THR A 84 -2.90 2.32 16.78
C THR A 84 -4.12 2.60 15.88
N GLY A 85 -4.29 3.85 15.43
CA GLY A 85 -5.36 4.22 14.51
C GLY A 85 -5.28 3.46 13.19
N ALA A 86 -4.10 3.36 12.60
CA ALA A 86 -3.87 2.64 11.35
C ALA A 86 -4.12 1.13 11.50
N ILE A 87 -3.56 0.51 12.53
CA ILE A 87 -3.72 -0.93 12.83
C ILE A 87 -5.19 -1.29 13.02
N ILE A 88 -5.92 -0.54 13.84
CA ILE A 88 -7.34 -0.82 14.12
C ILE A 88 -8.15 -0.69 12.82
N TRP A 89 -7.91 0.35 12.02
CA TRP A 89 -8.63 0.53 10.76
C TRP A 89 -8.32 -0.58 9.75
N ASP A 90 -7.06 -0.96 9.59
CA ASP A 90 -6.66 -2.04 8.69
C ASP A 90 -7.28 -3.39 9.11
N LEU A 91 -7.34 -3.68 10.41
CA LEU A 91 -7.98 -4.90 10.92
C LEU A 91 -9.51 -4.89 10.68
N ILE A 92 -10.18 -3.75 10.88
CA ILE A 92 -11.61 -3.59 10.59
C ILE A 92 -11.87 -3.85 9.10
N THR A 93 -11.14 -3.19 8.22
CA THR A 93 -11.36 -3.30 6.77
C THR A 93 -10.98 -4.68 6.23
N TRP A 94 -9.95 -5.29 6.78
CA TRP A 94 -9.63 -6.69 6.50
C TRP A 94 -10.75 -7.64 6.92
N TYR A 95 -11.33 -7.45 8.11
CA TYR A 95 -12.42 -8.30 8.60
C TYR A 95 -13.62 -8.26 7.65
N PHE A 96 -13.96 -7.11 7.10
CA PHE A 96 -15.04 -6.95 6.12
C PHE A 96 -14.61 -7.26 4.67
N GLY A 97 -13.35 -7.56 4.42
CA GLY A 97 -12.81 -7.84 3.09
C GLY A 97 -12.85 -6.62 2.16
N LEU A 98 -12.73 -5.42 2.72
CA LEU A 98 -12.70 -4.16 1.98
C LEU A 98 -11.26 -3.83 1.59
N PRO A 99 -10.95 -3.70 0.29
CA PRO A 99 -9.62 -3.32 -0.17
C PRO A 99 -9.42 -1.81 0.03
N THR A 100 -9.00 -1.42 1.23
CA THR A 100 -8.62 -0.06 1.59
C THR A 100 -7.11 0.15 1.42
N SER A 101 -6.62 1.30 1.83
CA SER A 101 -5.21 1.66 1.73
C SER A 101 -4.59 1.76 3.12
N SER A 102 -3.73 0.82 3.47
CA SER A 102 -2.94 0.88 4.71
C SER A 102 -2.05 2.12 4.76
N SER A 103 -1.61 2.62 3.59
CA SER A 103 -0.89 3.90 3.47
C SER A 103 -1.73 5.08 3.95
N HIS A 104 -2.98 5.15 3.52
CA HIS A 104 -3.89 6.23 3.91
C HIS A 104 -4.32 6.08 5.38
N ALA A 105 -4.45 4.84 5.87
CA ALA A 105 -4.68 4.57 7.27
C ALA A 105 -3.53 5.08 8.14
N LEU A 106 -2.28 4.81 7.74
CA LEU A 106 -1.09 5.30 8.46
C LEU A 106 -1.01 6.83 8.44
N VAL A 107 -1.15 7.44 7.27
CA VAL A 107 -1.07 8.90 7.11
C VAL A 107 -2.19 9.59 7.88
N GLY A 108 -3.42 9.07 7.78
CA GLY A 108 -4.57 9.57 8.53
C GLY A 108 -4.39 9.43 10.04
N GLY A 109 -3.93 8.26 10.49
CA GLY A 109 -3.66 7.99 11.90
C GLY A 109 -2.56 8.88 12.46
N TYR A 110 -1.44 9.01 11.74
CA TYR A 110 -0.32 9.86 12.16
C TYR A 110 -0.73 11.33 12.28
N ALA A 111 -1.51 11.84 11.31
CA ALA A 111 -2.06 13.18 11.38
C ALA A 111 -3.07 13.35 12.53
N GLY A 112 -3.95 12.36 12.75
CA GLY A 112 -4.96 12.42 13.80
C GLY A 112 -4.34 12.56 15.20
N ALA A 113 -3.33 11.78 15.50
CA ALA A 113 -2.60 11.86 16.77
C ALA A 113 -1.84 13.20 16.91
N ALA A 114 -1.18 13.68 15.84
CA ALA A 114 -0.45 14.94 15.84
C ALA A 114 -1.39 16.15 16.01
N VAL A 115 -2.51 16.17 15.30
CA VAL A 115 -3.53 17.22 15.40
C VAL A 115 -4.19 17.23 16.78
N ALA A 116 -4.44 16.07 17.38
CA ALA A 116 -4.95 15.98 18.76
C ALA A 116 -3.97 16.56 19.78
N LYS A 117 -2.66 16.56 19.48
CA LYS A 117 -1.62 17.14 20.34
C LYS A 117 -1.50 18.65 20.19
N THR A 118 -1.33 19.17 18.98
CA THR A 118 -0.93 20.55 18.70
C THR A 118 -1.84 21.30 17.73
N GLY A 119 -2.95 20.70 17.31
CA GLY A 119 -3.81 21.27 16.30
C GLY A 119 -3.27 21.10 14.87
N PHE A 120 -3.95 21.68 13.91
CA PHE A 120 -3.62 21.56 12.47
C PHE A 120 -2.27 22.19 12.08
N ALA A 121 -1.65 22.98 12.95
CA ALA A 121 -0.30 23.52 12.74
C ALA A 121 0.77 22.42 12.65
N ALA A 122 0.50 21.22 13.19
CA ALA A 122 1.37 20.06 13.03
C ALA A 122 1.48 19.55 11.58
N VAL A 123 0.53 19.89 10.72
CA VAL A 123 0.41 19.31 9.37
C VAL A 123 1.30 20.08 8.38
N VAL A 124 2.23 19.38 7.74
CA VAL A 124 3.11 19.94 6.70
C VAL A 124 2.37 19.91 5.35
N THR A 125 1.91 21.06 4.89
CA THR A 125 1.06 21.19 3.69
C THR A 125 1.68 20.61 2.43
N GLY A 126 3.01 20.72 2.23
CA GLY A 126 3.69 20.23 1.04
C GLY A 126 3.60 18.72 0.84
N GLY A 127 3.78 17.92 1.91
CA GLY A 127 3.63 16.46 1.85
C GLY A 127 2.17 16.05 1.65
N TRP A 128 1.26 16.73 2.34
CA TRP A 128 -0.18 16.46 2.22
C TRP A 128 -0.73 16.79 0.83
N THR A 129 -0.35 17.92 0.25
CA THR A 129 -0.79 18.31 -1.10
C THR A 129 -0.41 17.22 -2.13
N LYS A 130 0.84 16.75 -2.09
CA LYS A 130 1.29 15.66 -2.96
C LYS A 130 0.48 14.40 -2.74
N THR A 131 0.28 14.01 -1.50
CA THR A 131 -0.46 12.79 -1.16
C THR A 131 -1.91 12.87 -1.62
N ILE A 132 -2.61 13.99 -1.38
CA ILE A 132 -4.00 14.20 -1.81
C ILE A 132 -4.11 14.15 -3.33
N ILE A 133 -3.20 14.78 -4.07
CA ILE A 133 -3.19 14.70 -5.54
C ILE A 133 -3.07 13.24 -6.00
N PHE A 134 -2.17 12.48 -5.39
CA PHE A 134 -1.95 11.09 -5.77
C PHE A 134 -3.06 10.12 -5.32
N ILE A 135 -3.91 10.49 -4.33
CA ILE A 135 -5.12 9.73 -4.01
C ILE A 135 -6.02 9.57 -5.25
N PHE A 136 -6.15 10.63 -6.03
CA PHE A 136 -6.92 10.64 -7.27
C PHE A 136 -6.10 10.18 -8.49
N LEU A 137 -4.85 10.61 -8.54
CA LEU A 137 -4.00 10.39 -9.71
C LEU A 137 -3.56 8.92 -9.84
N SER A 138 -3.24 8.23 -8.73
CA SER A 138 -2.74 6.86 -8.79
C SER A 138 -3.75 5.86 -9.38
N PRO A 139 -5.05 5.85 -9.01
CA PRO A 139 -6.01 4.96 -9.66
C PRO A 139 -6.28 5.36 -11.11
N LEU A 140 -6.22 6.65 -11.46
CA LEU A 140 -6.36 7.12 -12.84
C LEU A 140 -5.18 6.68 -13.72
N ILE A 141 -3.95 6.83 -13.23
CA ILE A 141 -2.75 6.34 -13.95
C ILE A 141 -2.84 4.82 -14.11
N GLY A 142 -3.16 4.08 -13.05
CA GLY A 142 -3.34 2.64 -13.12
C GLY A 142 -4.40 2.25 -14.14
N MET A 143 -5.56 2.90 -14.11
CA MET A 143 -6.68 2.65 -15.02
C MET A 143 -6.30 2.94 -16.48
N THR A 144 -5.72 4.09 -16.76
CA THR A 144 -5.31 4.47 -18.12
C THR A 144 -4.19 3.59 -18.65
N ALA A 145 -3.19 3.27 -17.81
CA ALA A 145 -2.10 2.38 -18.19
C ALA A 145 -2.61 0.94 -18.45
N GLY A 146 -3.44 0.39 -17.56
CA GLY A 146 -4.04 -0.94 -17.75
C GLY A 146 -4.91 -1.02 -19.01
N LEU A 147 -5.74 0.00 -19.25
CA LEU A 147 -6.58 0.11 -20.43
C LEU A 147 -5.74 0.22 -21.71
N THR A 148 -4.78 1.11 -21.77
CA THR A 148 -3.93 1.32 -22.97
C THR A 148 -3.07 0.11 -23.27
N LEU A 149 -2.46 -0.52 -22.26
CA LEU A 149 -1.70 -1.76 -22.41
C LEU A 149 -2.59 -2.89 -22.95
N MET A 150 -3.79 -3.05 -22.42
CA MET A 150 -4.71 -4.09 -22.90
C MET A 150 -5.13 -3.87 -24.34
N ILE A 151 -5.42 -2.62 -24.75
CA ILE A 151 -5.71 -2.27 -26.14
C ILE A 151 -4.51 -2.55 -27.02
N ALA A 152 -3.31 -2.13 -26.63
CA ALA A 152 -2.09 -2.36 -27.37
C ALA A 152 -1.81 -3.86 -27.58
N ILE A 153 -2.00 -4.68 -26.54
CA ILE A 153 -1.85 -6.13 -26.61
C ILE A 153 -2.88 -6.74 -27.58
N HIS A 154 -4.14 -6.32 -27.52
CA HIS A 154 -5.17 -6.81 -28.44
C HIS A 154 -4.81 -6.46 -29.89
N TRP A 155 -4.30 -5.27 -30.14
CA TRP A 155 -3.87 -4.84 -31.48
C TRP A 155 -2.66 -5.63 -31.99
N LEU A 156 -1.64 -5.80 -31.14
CA LEU A 156 -0.40 -6.48 -31.48
C LEU A 156 -0.62 -7.97 -31.78
N PHE A 157 -1.48 -8.63 -30.97
CA PHE A 157 -1.73 -10.05 -31.05
C PHE A 157 -3.02 -10.42 -31.78
N ARG A 158 -3.66 -9.48 -32.50
CA ARG A 158 -4.95 -9.70 -33.19
C ARG A 158 -4.98 -10.88 -34.18
N TRP A 159 -3.83 -11.22 -34.75
CA TRP A 159 -3.67 -12.33 -35.69
C TRP A 159 -3.12 -13.61 -35.04
N THR A 160 -2.84 -13.58 -33.75
CA THR A 160 -2.28 -14.72 -33.02
C THR A 160 -3.38 -15.56 -32.40
N PRO A 161 -3.34 -16.90 -32.56
CA PRO A 161 -4.34 -17.78 -31.96
C PRO A 161 -4.46 -17.54 -30.44
N PRO A 162 -5.69 -17.49 -29.89
CA PRO A 162 -5.93 -17.21 -28.45
C PRO A 162 -5.19 -18.16 -27.50
N SER A 163 -5.06 -19.43 -27.85
CA SER A 163 -4.34 -20.44 -27.06
C SER A 163 -2.83 -20.15 -26.94
N ARG A 164 -2.23 -19.55 -27.96
CA ARG A 164 -0.82 -19.15 -27.95
C ARG A 164 -0.63 -17.90 -27.11
N VAL A 165 -1.54 -16.92 -27.23
CA VAL A 165 -1.56 -15.71 -26.39
C VAL A 165 -1.70 -16.09 -24.92
N ASP A 166 -2.67 -16.95 -24.55
CA ASP A 166 -2.85 -17.41 -23.17
C ASP A 166 -1.57 -18.05 -22.62
N ARG A 167 -0.92 -18.95 -23.40
CA ARG A 167 0.33 -19.62 -22.98
C ARG A 167 1.48 -18.64 -22.72
N TRP A 168 1.62 -17.61 -23.55
CA TRP A 168 2.66 -16.59 -23.38
C TRP A 168 2.37 -15.70 -22.18
N PHE A 169 1.15 -15.22 -22.07
CA PHE A 169 0.78 -14.31 -21.00
C PHE A 169 0.71 -14.97 -19.61
N ARG A 170 0.52 -16.26 -19.52
CA ARG A 170 0.74 -17.00 -18.26
C ARG A 170 2.18 -16.89 -17.76
N ARG A 171 3.17 -16.87 -18.65
CA ARG A 171 4.58 -16.69 -18.25
C ARG A 171 4.90 -15.23 -18.01
N LEU A 172 4.43 -14.33 -18.86
CA LEU A 172 4.63 -12.89 -18.73
C LEU A 172 3.96 -12.34 -17.47
N GLN A 173 2.83 -12.92 -17.04
CA GLN A 173 2.16 -12.53 -15.81
C GLN A 173 2.98 -12.87 -14.56
N LEU A 174 3.83 -13.88 -14.57
CA LEU A 174 4.78 -14.11 -13.47
C LEU A 174 5.78 -12.95 -13.35
N ILE A 175 6.23 -12.42 -14.49
CA ILE A 175 7.15 -11.27 -14.51
C ILE A 175 6.45 -10.00 -14.03
N SER A 176 5.24 -9.71 -14.53
CA SER A 176 4.48 -8.53 -14.10
C SER A 176 4.09 -8.59 -12.62
N ALA A 177 3.72 -9.77 -12.10
CA ALA A 177 3.44 -9.97 -10.68
C ALA A 177 4.70 -9.76 -9.83
N ALA A 178 5.87 -10.22 -10.28
CA ALA A 178 7.15 -9.95 -9.63
C ALA A 178 7.46 -8.45 -9.63
N PHE A 179 7.32 -7.79 -10.78
CA PHE A 179 7.58 -6.36 -10.93
C PHE A 179 6.61 -5.52 -10.09
N PHE A 180 5.32 -5.89 -10.04
CA PHE A 180 4.36 -5.23 -9.16
C PHE A 180 4.71 -5.42 -7.69
N SER A 181 5.00 -6.66 -7.25
CA SER A 181 5.36 -6.95 -5.85
C SER A 181 6.63 -6.20 -5.43
N LEU A 182 7.62 -6.12 -6.28
CA LEU A 182 8.85 -5.36 -6.04
C LEU A 182 8.56 -3.86 -5.83
N ASN A 183 7.70 -3.25 -6.66
CA ASN A 183 7.28 -1.86 -6.50
C ASN A 183 6.35 -1.64 -5.30
N HIS A 184 5.50 -2.62 -4.98
CA HIS A 184 4.66 -2.63 -3.80
C HIS A 184 5.51 -2.57 -2.53
N GLY A 185 6.44 -3.52 -2.35
CA GLY A 185 7.38 -3.52 -1.23
C GLY A 185 8.18 -2.22 -1.14
N ALA A 186 8.68 -1.74 -2.30
CA ALA A 186 9.45 -0.50 -2.39
C ALA A 186 8.69 0.74 -1.91
N ASN A 187 7.38 0.83 -2.12
CA ASN A 187 6.58 1.96 -1.63
C ASN A 187 6.12 1.74 -0.19
N ASP A 188 5.65 0.56 0.15
CA ASP A 188 4.92 0.33 1.40
C ASP A 188 5.84 0.14 2.61
N ALA A 189 6.91 -0.66 2.51
CA ALA A 189 7.86 -0.81 3.61
C ALA A 189 8.55 0.52 4.00
N GLN A 190 8.77 1.42 3.03
CA GLN A 190 9.37 2.71 3.32
C GLN A 190 8.55 3.58 4.28
N LYS A 191 7.23 3.40 4.35
CA LYS A 191 6.37 4.16 5.26
C LYS A 191 6.68 3.81 6.71
N THR A 192 6.81 2.53 7.01
CA THR A 192 7.24 2.03 8.32
C THR A 192 8.67 2.44 8.65
N MET A 193 9.58 2.40 7.67
CA MET A 193 10.94 2.92 7.86
C MET A 193 10.94 4.38 8.30
N GLY A 194 10.10 5.22 7.69
CA GLY A 194 9.96 6.63 8.07
C GLY A 194 9.48 6.80 9.50
N ILE A 195 8.51 6.00 9.95
CA ILE A 195 8.03 6.01 11.33
C ILE A 195 9.12 5.54 12.30
N ILE A 196 9.84 4.44 12.02
CA ILE A 196 10.93 3.95 12.87
C ILE A 196 12.06 4.98 12.96
N ALA A 197 12.43 5.62 11.86
CA ALA A 197 13.42 6.70 11.88
C ALA A 197 12.92 7.90 12.71
N GLY A 198 11.62 8.22 12.66
CA GLY A 198 10.99 9.20 13.54
C GLY A 198 11.12 8.83 15.02
N VAL A 199 10.90 7.55 15.39
CA VAL A 199 11.13 7.06 16.77
C VAL A 199 12.58 7.25 17.17
N LEU A 200 13.54 6.89 16.34
CA LEU A 200 14.97 7.02 16.62
C LEU A 200 15.40 8.48 16.76
N TYR A 201 14.88 9.36 15.90
CA TYR A 201 15.13 10.80 15.96
C TYR A 201 14.56 11.42 17.24
N THR A 202 13.30 11.12 17.57
CA THR A 202 12.64 11.60 18.80
C THR A 202 13.34 11.09 20.06
N ALA A 203 13.96 9.90 20.00
CA ALA A 203 14.73 9.31 21.10
C ALA A 203 16.19 9.81 21.17
N HIS A 204 16.61 10.70 20.28
CA HIS A 204 17.99 11.18 20.15
C HIS A 204 19.04 10.06 19.91
N TYR A 205 18.64 8.96 19.24
CA TYR A 205 19.56 7.91 18.82
C TYR A 205 20.21 8.24 17.45
N ILE A 206 19.63 9.20 16.72
CA ILE A 206 20.18 9.79 15.51
C ILE A 206 20.02 11.32 15.61
N ASP A 207 21.10 12.05 15.31
CA ASP A 207 21.12 13.53 15.38
C ASP A 207 20.48 14.19 14.16
N THR A 208 20.50 13.50 13.03
CA THR A 208 19.88 13.95 11.77
C THR A 208 18.94 12.88 11.26
N PHE A 209 17.86 13.30 10.58
CA PHE A 209 16.89 12.34 10.05
C PHE A 209 17.46 11.58 8.85
N TYR A 210 17.79 10.31 9.07
CA TYR A 210 18.17 9.36 8.02
C TYR A 210 17.61 7.96 8.34
N ILE A 211 17.60 7.07 7.35
CA ILE A 211 17.11 5.71 7.51
C ILE A 211 18.30 4.75 7.62
N PRO A 212 18.58 4.20 8.82
CA PRO A 212 19.65 3.20 8.99
C PRO A 212 19.34 1.93 8.19
N PHE A 213 20.37 1.28 7.66
CA PHE A 213 20.19 0.09 6.82
C PHE A 213 19.51 -1.09 7.55
N TRP A 214 19.75 -1.25 8.85
CA TRP A 214 19.06 -2.27 9.63
C TRP A 214 17.55 -2.04 9.69
N VAL A 215 17.10 -0.76 9.72
CA VAL A 215 15.66 -0.39 9.65
C VAL A 215 15.08 -0.82 8.31
N VAL A 216 15.83 -0.64 7.22
CA VAL A 216 15.44 -1.12 5.90
C VAL A 216 15.18 -2.62 5.94
N LEU A 217 16.14 -3.41 6.45
CA LEU A 217 16.02 -4.86 6.49
C LEU A 217 14.84 -5.37 7.32
N ILE A 218 14.64 -4.83 8.52
CA ILE A 218 13.54 -5.30 9.39
C ILE A 218 12.15 -4.91 8.83
N ALA A 219 12.01 -3.73 8.21
CA ALA A 219 10.75 -3.32 7.58
C ALA A 219 10.41 -4.22 6.38
N TYR A 220 11.35 -4.43 5.46
CA TYR A 220 11.10 -5.37 4.35
C TYR A 220 10.87 -6.81 4.81
N THR A 221 11.48 -7.23 5.90
CA THR A 221 11.19 -8.54 6.51
C THR A 221 9.77 -8.59 7.05
N ALA A 222 9.33 -7.57 7.80
CA ALA A 222 8.00 -7.52 8.39
C ALA A 222 6.89 -7.54 7.33
N ILE A 223 6.97 -6.68 6.31
CA ILE A 223 5.97 -6.65 5.23
C ILE A 223 5.94 -7.95 4.43
N SER A 224 7.11 -8.57 4.20
CA SER A 224 7.20 -9.83 3.46
C SER A 224 6.59 -10.98 4.24
N LEU A 225 6.83 -11.06 5.55
CA LEU A 225 6.19 -12.03 6.42
C LEU A 225 4.67 -11.82 6.49
N GLY A 226 4.20 -10.58 6.53
CA GLY A 226 2.79 -10.25 6.42
C GLY A 226 2.20 -10.73 5.09
N THR A 227 2.88 -10.48 3.97
CA THR A 227 2.45 -10.95 2.64
C THR A 227 2.34 -12.47 2.57
N LEU A 228 3.24 -13.22 3.24
CA LEU A 228 3.15 -14.69 3.32
C LEU A 228 1.87 -15.18 4.03
N ALA A 229 1.38 -14.44 5.02
CA ALA A 229 0.14 -14.79 5.72
C ALA A 229 -1.10 -14.65 4.81
N GLY A 230 -1.07 -13.73 3.85
CA GLY A 230 -2.09 -13.51 2.82
C GLY A 230 -3.42 -12.95 3.34
N GLY A 231 -3.91 -11.89 2.71
CA GLY A 231 -5.19 -11.26 3.03
C GLY A 231 -6.36 -11.89 2.28
N TRP A 232 -6.70 -13.15 2.51
CA TRP A 232 -7.60 -13.98 1.68
C TRP A 232 -8.98 -13.35 1.44
N ARG A 233 -9.55 -12.62 2.42
CA ARG A 233 -10.85 -11.96 2.26
C ARG A 233 -10.79 -10.84 1.22
N ILE A 234 -9.72 -10.05 1.24
CA ILE A 234 -9.49 -8.95 0.28
C ILE A 234 -9.11 -9.51 -1.09
N ILE A 235 -8.28 -10.57 -1.12
CA ILE A 235 -7.90 -11.29 -2.35
C ILE A 235 -9.14 -11.75 -3.11
N HIS A 236 -10.14 -12.32 -2.41
CA HIS A 236 -11.39 -12.73 -3.02
C HIS A 236 -12.17 -11.53 -3.59
N THR A 237 -12.20 -10.40 -2.90
CA THR A 237 -12.89 -9.19 -3.39
C THR A 237 -12.23 -8.64 -4.65
N MET A 238 -10.92 -8.45 -4.64
CA MET A 238 -10.19 -7.86 -5.77
C MET A 238 -10.07 -8.80 -6.97
N GLY A 239 -9.81 -10.08 -6.71
CA GLY A 239 -9.55 -11.06 -7.77
C GLY A 239 -10.81 -11.57 -8.48
N SER A 240 -12.00 -11.52 -7.83
CA SER A 240 -13.21 -12.15 -8.37
C SER A 240 -14.43 -11.25 -8.45
N LYS A 241 -14.52 -10.20 -7.60
CA LYS A 241 -15.73 -9.38 -7.53
C LYS A 241 -15.72 -8.15 -8.43
N ILE A 242 -14.58 -7.61 -8.85
CA ILE A 242 -14.49 -6.40 -9.68
C ILE A 242 -14.78 -6.74 -11.15
N THR A 243 -13.99 -7.64 -11.72
CA THR A 243 -14.15 -8.15 -13.10
C THR A 243 -13.49 -9.52 -13.25
N LYS A 244 -13.87 -10.27 -14.29
CA LYS A 244 -13.21 -11.55 -14.60
C LYS A 244 -11.95 -11.30 -15.42
N LEU A 245 -10.78 -11.56 -14.84
CA LEU A 245 -9.51 -11.46 -15.53
C LEU A 245 -9.11 -12.77 -16.22
N GLN A 246 -8.39 -12.62 -17.32
CA GLN A 246 -7.60 -13.67 -17.97
C GLN A 246 -6.10 -13.34 -17.79
N PRO A 247 -5.17 -14.27 -18.05
CA PRO A 247 -3.73 -14.00 -17.86
C PRO A 247 -3.22 -12.74 -18.56
N VAL A 248 -3.68 -12.48 -19.78
CA VAL A 248 -3.37 -11.24 -20.51
C VAL A 248 -3.86 -9.99 -19.79
N GLY A 249 -5.05 -10.04 -19.20
CA GLY A 249 -5.60 -8.93 -18.43
C GLY A 249 -4.90 -8.76 -17.08
N GLY A 250 -4.52 -9.85 -16.41
CA GLY A 250 -3.70 -9.82 -15.22
C GLY A 250 -2.35 -9.15 -15.47
N PHE A 251 -1.65 -9.57 -16.52
CA PHE A 251 -0.40 -8.95 -16.96
C PHE A 251 -0.54 -7.43 -17.20
N ALA A 252 -1.58 -7.01 -17.93
CA ALA A 252 -1.80 -5.60 -18.24
C ALA A 252 -2.13 -4.79 -16.99
N ALA A 253 -2.94 -5.32 -16.06
CA ALA A 253 -3.28 -4.66 -14.82
C ALA A 253 -2.07 -4.51 -13.89
N GLU A 254 -1.31 -5.58 -13.66
CA GLU A 254 -0.11 -5.57 -12.84
C GLU A 254 0.96 -4.62 -13.39
N THR A 255 1.21 -4.68 -14.70
CA THR A 255 2.18 -3.79 -15.35
C THR A 255 1.75 -2.33 -15.27
N GLY A 256 0.48 -2.02 -15.55
CA GLY A 256 -0.04 -0.65 -15.47
C GLY A 256 0.02 -0.07 -14.06
N ALA A 257 -0.35 -0.87 -13.06
CA ALA A 257 -0.23 -0.47 -11.67
C ALA A 257 1.23 -0.31 -11.23
N ALA A 258 2.13 -1.22 -11.62
CA ALA A 258 3.54 -1.13 -11.28
C ALA A 258 4.21 0.13 -11.85
N ILE A 259 3.84 0.56 -13.06
CA ILE A 259 4.31 1.84 -13.63
C ILE A 259 3.88 3.01 -12.75
N ALA A 260 2.61 3.04 -12.29
CA ALA A 260 2.12 4.09 -11.41
C ALA A 260 2.89 4.12 -10.08
N LEU A 261 3.15 2.95 -9.49
CA LEU A 261 3.91 2.84 -8.26
C LEU A 261 5.38 3.24 -8.43
N LEU A 262 6.01 2.85 -9.54
CA LEU A 262 7.40 3.20 -9.84
C LEU A 262 7.58 4.72 -9.88
N VAL A 263 6.70 5.42 -10.61
CA VAL A 263 6.72 6.90 -10.68
C VAL A 263 6.55 7.51 -9.30
N ALA A 264 5.59 7.04 -8.52
CA ALA A 264 5.33 7.55 -7.17
C ALA A 264 6.52 7.31 -6.22
N THR A 265 7.10 6.11 -6.22
CA THR A 265 8.23 5.76 -5.36
C THR A 265 9.47 6.58 -5.70
N GLN A 266 9.77 6.79 -6.99
CA GLN A 266 10.89 7.63 -7.41
C GLN A 266 10.71 9.11 -7.06
N THR A 267 9.47 9.61 -7.08
CA THR A 267 9.14 10.98 -6.66
C THR A 267 8.98 11.14 -5.15
N GLY A 268 9.14 10.06 -4.39
CA GLY A 268 9.06 10.06 -2.93
C GLY A 268 7.64 10.27 -2.39
N VAL A 269 6.60 9.97 -3.18
CA VAL A 269 5.21 10.14 -2.77
C VAL A 269 4.69 8.83 -2.16
N PRO A 270 4.20 8.85 -0.90
CA PRO A 270 3.50 7.71 -0.33
C PRO A 270 2.14 7.55 -0.99
N VAL A 271 2.00 6.54 -1.83
CA VAL A 271 0.75 6.27 -2.56
C VAL A 271 0.06 5.01 -2.07
N SER A 272 -1.19 4.87 -2.47
CA SER A 272 -1.96 3.66 -2.29
C SER A 272 -1.72 2.67 -3.42
N THR A 273 -1.09 1.57 -3.08
CA THR A 273 -0.89 0.43 -3.99
C THR A 273 -2.25 -0.20 -4.36
N THR A 274 -3.19 -0.24 -3.42
CA THR A 274 -4.57 -0.71 -3.63
C THR A 274 -5.31 0.14 -4.66
N HIS A 275 -5.18 1.47 -4.62
CA HIS A 275 -5.81 2.37 -5.59
C HIS A 275 -5.26 2.14 -7.00
N ALA A 276 -3.94 2.04 -7.13
CA ALA A 276 -3.28 1.85 -8.42
C ALA A 276 -3.71 0.53 -9.10
N ILE A 277 -3.66 -0.59 -8.37
CA ILE A 277 -4.01 -1.90 -8.95
C ILE A 277 -5.52 -2.04 -9.19
N THR A 278 -6.37 -1.50 -8.30
CA THR A 278 -7.82 -1.50 -8.50
C THR A 278 -8.18 -0.69 -9.74
N GLY A 279 -7.61 0.50 -9.91
CA GLY A 279 -7.77 1.30 -11.12
C GLY A 279 -7.37 0.53 -12.37
N ALA A 280 -6.20 -0.14 -12.36
CA ALA A 280 -5.73 -0.93 -13.48
C ALA A 280 -6.65 -2.12 -13.81
N ILE A 281 -7.18 -2.82 -12.81
CA ILE A 281 -8.16 -3.91 -12.98
C ILE A 281 -9.45 -3.37 -13.65
N VAL A 282 -9.94 -2.21 -13.20
CA VAL A 282 -11.11 -1.54 -13.79
C VAL A 282 -10.83 -1.16 -15.24
N GLY A 283 -9.66 -0.55 -15.53
CA GLY A 283 -9.24 -0.16 -16.89
C GLY A 283 -9.19 -1.36 -17.83
N VAL A 284 -8.56 -2.45 -17.42
CA VAL A 284 -8.53 -3.71 -18.19
C VAL A 284 -9.93 -4.28 -18.39
N GLY A 285 -10.76 -4.29 -17.35
CA GLY A 285 -12.15 -4.77 -17.44
C GLY A 285 -12.98 -3.99 -18.47
N ALA A 286 -12.80 -2.67 -18.50
CA ALA A 286 -13.52 -1.76 -19.40
C ALA A 286 -13.17 -1.94 -20.86
N THR A 287 -11.99 -2.51 -21.23
CA THR A 287 -11.62 -2.78 -22.62
C THR A 287 -12.54 -3.78 -23.34
N ARG A 288 -13.15 -4.70 -22.59
CA ARG A 288 -14.13 -5.66 -23.16
C ARG A 288 -15.47 -5.00 -23.40
N ARG A 289 -16.01 -4.40 -22.35
CA ARG A 289 -17.20 -3.57 -22.32
C ARG A 289 -17.29 -2.92 -20.96
N VAL A 290 -17.81 -1.70 -20.88
CA VAL A 290 -17.98 -0.96 -19.62
C VAL A 290 -18.80 -1.74 -18.58
N SER A 291 -19.81 -2.50 -19.05
CA SER A 291 -20.63 -3.36 -18.19
C SER A 291 -19.93 -4.65 -17.69
N ALA A 292 -18.71 -4.96 -18.14
CA ALA A 292 -17.93 -6.07 -17.59
C ALA A 292 -17.34 -5.76 -16.22
N VAL A 293 -17.28 -4.47 -15.86
CA VAL A 293 -16.90 -4.00 -14.53
C VAL A 293 -18.14 -3.97 -13.64
N ARG A 294 -18.06 -4.55 -12.46
CA ARG A 294 -19.13 -4.49 -11.46
C ARG A 294 -19.06 -3.18 -10.69
N TRP A 295 -19.63 -2.11 -11.26
CA TRP A 295 -19.56 -0.75 -10.74
C TRP A 295 -20.10 -0.59 -9.31
N GLY A 296 -21.06 -1.43 -8.87
CA GLY A 296 -21.51 -1.46 -7.47
C GLY A 296 -20.40 -1.83 -6.51
N VAL A 297 -19.57 -2.82 -6.86
CA VAL A 297 -18.40 -3.21 -6.06
C VAL A 297 -17.31 -2.12 -6.12
N ALA A 298 -17.04 -1.58 -7.30
CA ALA A 298 -16.10 -0.48 -7.46
C ALA A 298 -16.50 0.75 -6.61
N GLY A 299 -17.81 1.09 -6.59
CA GLY A 299 -18.35 2.17 -5.75
C GLY A 299 -18.16 1.91 -4.25
N GLN A 300 -18.41 0.69 -3.77
CA GLN A 300 -18.15 0.32 -2.37
C GLN A 300 -16.67 0.48 -2.00
N ILE A 301 -15.77 0.10 -2.89
CA ILE A 301 -14.33 0.26 -2.70
C ILE A 301 -13.97 1.75 -2.62
N VAL A 302 -14.49 2.59 -3.51
CA VAL A 302 -14.24 4.05 -3.49
C VAL A 302 -14.76 4.67 -2.19
N TRP A 303 -15.93 4.28 -1.70
CA TRP A 303 -16.42 4.75 -0.40
C TRP A 303 -15.50 4.33 0.74
N ALA A 304 -15.02 3.08 0.74
CA ALA A 304 -14.05 2.63 1.73
C ALA A 304 -12.75 3.45 1.71
N TRP A 305 -12.30 3.87 0.53
CA TRP A 305 -11.13 4.78 0.39
C TRP A 305 -11.38 6.15 1.01
N ILE A 306 -12.55 6.74 0.75
CA ILE A 306 -12.92 8.07 1.28
C ILE A 306 -12.95 8.05 2.82
N PHE A 307 -13.49 6.98 3.41
CA PHE A 307 -13.58 6.85 4.86
C PHE A 307 -12.26 6.49 5.55
N THR A 308 -11.26 5.99 4.83
CA THR A 308 -10.01 5.48 5.44
C THR A 308 -9.27 6.56 6.24
N ILE A 309 -8.99 7.73 5.64
CA ILE A 309 -8.28 8.81 6.32
C ILE A 309 -9.07 9.34 7.52
N PRO A 310 -10.36 9.72 7.39
CA PRO A 310 -11.16 10.21 8.51
C PRO A 310 -11.29 9.21 9.67
N ALA A 311 -11.49 7.93 9.36
CA ALA A 311 -11.64 6.90 10.38
C ALA A 311 -10.35 6.65 11.14
N ALA A 312 -9.24 6.42 10.42
CA ALA A 312 -7.93 6.24 11.06
C ALA A 312 -7.50 7.48 11.86
N PHE A 313 -7.78 8.68 11.34
CA PHE A 313 -7.55 9.95 12.03
C PHE A 313 -8.31 10.00 13.38
N THR A 314 -9.60 9.71 13.36
CA THR A 314 -10.45 9.78 14.56
C THR A 314 -10.03 8.74 15.60
N ILE A 315 -9.74 7.51 15.18
CA ILE A 315 -9.28 6.45 16.09
C ILE A 315 -7.92 6.83 16.71
N ALA A 316 -7.00 7.38 15.92
CA ALA A 316 -5.69 7.80 16.41
C ALA A 316 -5.78 9.00 17.37
N ALA A 317 -6.62 9.97 17.08
CA ALA A 317 -6.88 11.11 17.96
C ALA A 317 -7.45 10.66 19.31
N ALA A 318 -8.40 9.73 19.29
CA ALA A 318 -8.95 9.12 20.49
C ALA A 318 -7.90 8.33 21.29
N ALA A 319 -7.07 7.53 20.62
CA ALA A 319 -5.98 6.79 21.25
C ALA A 319 -4.96 7.74 21.91
N TYR A 320 -4.58 8.81 21.21
CA TYR A 320 -3.71 9.85 21.79
C TYR A 320 -4.34 10.51 23.02
N ALA A 321 -5.63 10.88 22.96
CA ALA A 321 -6.34 11.51 24.07
C ALA A 321 -6.37 10.59 25.32
N LEU A 322 -6.63 9.28 25.10
CA LEU A 322 -6.60 8.28 26.18
C LEU A 322 -5.22 8.17 26.83
N LEU A 323 -4.15 8.14 26.03
CA LEU A 323 -2.77 8.13 26.56
C LEU A 323 -2.48 9.37 27.39
N ARG A 324 -2.95 10.54 26.95
CA ARG A 324 -2.77 11.79 27.68
C ARG A 324 -3.48 11.78 29.03
N ILE A 325 -4.71 11.26 29.09
CA ILE A 325 -5.51 11.15 30.30
C ILE A 325 -4.87 10.16 31.32
N SER A 326 -4.29 9.07 30.82
CA SER A 326 -3.61 8.05 31.64
C SER A 326 -2.24 8.48 32.17
N GLY A 327 -1.75 9.67 31.80
CA GLY A 327 -0.42 10.17 32.18
C GLY A 327 0.76 9.52 31.47
N ALA A 328 0.52 8.67 30.50
CA ALA A 328 1.55 8.05 29.66
C ALA A 328 1.93 9.02 28.50
N GLN A 329 2.83 9.98 28.80
CA GLN A 329 3.35 10.93 27.80
C GLN A 329 4.75 10.55 27.33
#